data_bef42185d01ba631c6d21982672f3307
#
_entry.id   bef42185d01ba631c6d21982672f3307
#
_cell.length_a   1.000
_cell.length_b   1.000
_cell.length_c   1.000
_cell.angle_alpha   90.00
_cell.angle_beta   90.00
_cell.angle_gamma   90.00
#
_symmetry.space_group_name_H-M   'P 1'
#
loop_
_entity.id
_entity.type
_entity.pdbx_description
1 polymer ?
#
loop_
_entity_poly.entity_id
_entity_poly.type
_entity_poly.pdbx_seq_one_letter_code
_entity_poly.pdbx_strand_id
1 'polypeptide(L)'
;MARIAGVDLPREKRVGVALTYIFGVGRATADRVLDTTAVSPDTRVRDLSDAEVARLRQAIEREVKVEGALRTEVAMNIKRLMDIGSYRGTRHRRGLPVRGQRTHTNARTKKGPRRAIAGKKKAVKK
;
A
#
# COMPACT_ATOMS: atom_id res chain seq x y z
N MET A 1 12.87 9.77 18.45
CA MET A 1 12.44 9.40 17.09
C MET A 1 11.04 8.82 17.19
N ALA A 2 10.03 9.45 16.58
CA ALA A 2 8.67 8.94 16.69
C ALA A 2 8.53 7.69 15.82
N ARG A 3 8.34 6.53 16.46
CA ARG A 3 8.10 5.25 15.81
C ARG A 3 6.70 4.74 16.17
N ILE A 4 5.86 4.53 15.14
CA ILE A 4 4.47 4.08 15.30
C ILE A 4 4.25 2.86 14.40
N ALA A 5 3.62 1.82 14.93
CA ALA A 5 3.38 0.55 14.23
C ALA A 5 4.63 -0.06 13.56
N GLY A 6 5.81 0.14 14.17
CA GLY A 6 7.08 -0.33 13.63
C GLY A 6 7.70 0.55 12.54
N VAL A 7 7.04 1.64 12.13
CA VAL A 7 7.51 2.57 11.09
C VAL A 7 8.10 3.82 11.73
N ASP A 8 9.28 4.21 11.29
CA ASP A 8 9.91 5.46 11.69
C ASP A 8 9.33 6.62 10.87
N LEU A 9 8.73 7.59 11.55
CA LEU A 9 8.12 8.74 10.89
C LEU A 9 9.18 9.79 10.51
N PRO A 10 9.07 10.40 9.31
CA PRO A 10 10.00 11.42 8.85
C PRO A 10 9.87 12.70 9.69
N ARG A 11 10.96 13.11 10.34
CA ARG A 11 11.00 14.23 11.32
C ARG A 11 10.55 15.55 10.77
N GLU A 12 10.91 15.85 9.52
CA GLU A 12 10.68 17.16 8.89
C GLU A 12 9.25 17.32 8.32
N LYS A 13 8.48 16.25 8.27
CA LYS A 13 7.11 16.28 7.74
C LYS A 13 6.11 16.66 8.83
N ARG A 14 4.99 17.28 8.40
CA ARG A 14 3.82 17.45 9.25
C ARG A 14 3.25 16.11 9.64
N VAL A 15 2.72 15.99 10.85
CA VAL A 15 2.22 14.71 11.37
C VAL A 15 1.11 14.11 10.50
N GLY A 16 0.21 14.92 9.96
CA GLY A 16 -0.85 14.45 9.04
C GLY A 16 -0.30 13.79 7.77
N VAL A 17 0.83 14.28 7.25
CA VAL A 17 1.52 13.66 6.11
C VAL A 17 2.37 12.47 6.57
N ALA A 18 3.05 12.59 7.71
CA ALA A 18 3.92 11.54 8.21
C ALA A 18 3.17 10.24 8.53
N LEU A 19 1.95 10.33 9.05
CA LEU A 19 1.11 9.15 9.32
C LEU A 19 0.77 8.36 8.05
N THR A 20 0.71 9.00 6.88
CA THR A 20 0.45 8.30 5.61
C THR A 20 1.62 7.42 5.14
N TYR A 21 2.77 7.48 5.79
CA TYR A 21 3.88 6.54 5.52
C TYR A 21 3.63 5.16 6.11
N ILE A 22 2.67 5.03 7.04
CA ILE A 22 2.24 3.76 7.61
C ILE A 22 1.31 3.08 6.62
N PHE A 23 1.62 1.85 6.23
CA PHE A 23 0.77 1.07 5.32
C PHE A 23 -0.61 0.81 5.95
N GLY A 24 -1.66 1.28 5.28
CA GLY A 24 -3.04 1.22 5.75
C GLY A 24 -3.59 2.54 6.29
N VAL A 25 -2.73 3.55 6.47
CA VAL A 25 -3.15 4.90 6.88
C VAL A 25 -3.12 5.83 5.67
N GLY A 26 -4.30 6.19 5.18
CA GLY A 26 -4.48 7.24 4.17
C GLY A 26 -4.75 8.61 4.80
N ARG A 27 -4.92 9.67 3.99
CA ARG A 27 -5.21 11.02 4.51
C ARG A 27 -6.44 11.04 5.41
N ALA A 28 -7.57 10.52 4.93
CA ALA A 28 -8.81 10.49 5.71
C ALA A 28 -8.68 9.74 7.05
N THR A 29 -7.89 8.67 7.09
CA THR A 29 -7.62 7.94 8.33
C THR A 29 -6.68 8.73 9.24
N ALA A 30 -5.67 9.38 8.67
CA ALA A 30 -4.76 10.23 9.43
C ALA A 30 -5.51 11.40 10.07
N ASP A 31 -6.36 12.11 9.31
CA ASP A 31 -7.15 13.22 9.81
C ASP A 31 -8.07 12.77 10.97
N ARG A 32 -8.80 11.65 10.80
CA ARG A 32 -9.64 11.10 11.86
C ARG A 32 -8.86 10.74 13.13
N VAL A 33 -7.68 10.13 13.01
CA VAL A 33 -6.83 9.79 14.16
C VAL A 33 -6.33 11.06 14.86
N LEU A 34 -5.97 12.09 14.11
CA LEU A 34 -5.53 13.36 14.66
C LEU A 34 -6.67 14.09 15.39
N ASP A 35 -7.88 14.09 14.84
CA ASP A 35 -9.08 14.64 15.48
C ASP A 35 -9.38 13.90 16.81
N THR A 36 -9.34 12.57 16.80
CA THR A 36 -9.58 11.75 18.00
C THR A 36 -8.53 11.99 19.09
N THR A 37 -7.29 12.26 18.71
CA THR A 37 -6.18 12.47 19.65
C THR A 37 -5.96 13.94 20.03
N ALA A 38 -6.71 14.86 19.42
CA ALA A 38 -6.57 16.31 19.56
C ALA A 38 -5.14 16.81 19.29
N VAL A 39 -4.48 16.25 18.28
CA VAL A 39 -3.16 16.66 17.80
C VAL A 39 -3.31 17.46 16.52
N SER A 40 -2.69 18.65 16.46
CA SER A 40 -2.75 19.47 15.26
C SER A 40 -2.08 18.79 14.07
N PRO A 41 -2.74 18.71 12.89
CA PRO A 41 -2.17 18.08 11.69
C PRO A 41 -0.92 18.78 11.16
N ASP A 42 -0.75 20.07 11.48
CA ASP A 42 0.34 20.91 11.00
C ASP A 42 1.61 20.81 11.85
N THR A 43 1.53 20.25 13.05
CA THR A 43 2.69 20.01 13.93
C THR A 43 3.70 19.12 13.21
N ARG A 44 4.98 19.46 13.26
CA ARG A 44 6.02 18.60 12.70
C ARG A 44 6.31 17.41 13.63
N VAL A 45 6.69 16.29 13.04
CA VAL A 45 6.98 15.06 13.82
C VAL A 45 8.08 15.28 14.86
N ARG A 46 9.06 16.14 14.60
CA ARG A 46 10.13 16.48 15.55
C ARG A 46 9.64 17.24 16.79
N ASP A 47 8.53 17.98 16.64
CA ASP A 47 7.98 18.87 17.66
C ASP A 47 6.89 18.17 18.52
N LEU A 48 6.60 16.89 18.21
CA LEU A 48 5.66 16.07 18.98
C LEU A 48 6.24 15.69 20.33
N SER A 49 5.44 15.83 21.38
CA SER A 49 5.75 15.33 22.71
C SER A 49 5.58 13.80 22.77
N ASP A 50 6.30 13.15 23.68
CA ASP A 50 6.17 11.70 23.87
C ASP A 50 4.74 11.27 24.25
N ALA A 51 4.01 12.12 24.98
CA ALA A 51 2.61 11.90 25.32
C ALA A 51 1.70 11.91 24.09
N GLU A 52 1.92 12.80 23.12
CA GLU A 52 1.18 12.85 21.87
C GLU A 52 1.49 11.63 20.99
N VAL A 53 2.76 11.25 20.90
CA VAL A 53 3.18 10.03 20.19
C VAL A 53 2.52 8.79 20.80
N ALA A 54 2.43 8.70 22.14
CA ALA A 54 1.76 7.58 22.82
C ALA A 54 0.26 7.55 22.50
N ARG A 55 -0.44 8.70 22.52
CA ARG A 55 -1.87 8.81 22.15
C ARG A 55 -2.10 8.39 20.70
N LEU A 56 -1.29 8.87 19.77
CA LEU A 56 -1.38 8.51 18.34
C LEU A 56 -1.16 7.00 18.13
N ARG A 57 -0.17 6.42 18.81
CA ARG A 57 0.08 4.96 18.76
C ARG A 57 -1.13 4.18 19.23
N GLN A 58 -1.66 4.52 20.39
CA GLN A 58 -2.82 3.84 20.98
C GLN A 58 -4.06 3.96 20.08
N ALA A 59 -4.34 5.14 19.52
CA ALA A 59 -5.46 5.35 18.62
C ALA A 59 -5.34 4.50 17.34
N ILE A 60 -4.15 4.45 16.73
CA ILE A 60 -3.92 3.64 15.52
C ILE A 60 -4.05 2.15 15.82
N GLU A 61 -3.47 1.66 16.90
CA GLU A 61 -3.55 0.24 17.29
C GLU A 61 -5.00 -0.20 17.59
N ARG A 62 -5.80 0.69 18.15
CA ARG A 62 -7.20 0.41 18.50
C ARG A 62 -8.14 0.44 17.30
N GLU A 63 -7.98 1.41 16.41
CA GLU A 63 -8.97 1.73 15.39
C GLU A 63 -8.65 1.18 13.99
N VAL A 64 -7.37 0.93 13.70
CA VAL A 64 -6.92 0.66 12.33
C VAL A 64 -6.01 -0.55 12.27
N LYS A 65 -6.32 -1.47 11.37
CA LYS A 65 -5.35 -2.52 11.01
C LYS A 65 -4.30 -1.92 10.09
N VAL A 66 -3.03 -2.04 10.48
CA VAL A 66 -1.90 -1.43 9.76
C VAL A 66 -0.78 -2.43 9.53
N GLU A 67 0.13 -2.07 8.66
CA GLU A 67 1.39 -2.77 8.36
C GLU A 67 1.25 -4.30 8.23
N GLY A 68 1.93 -5.06 9.06
CA GLY A 68 1.99 -6.52 8.94
C GLY A 68 0.64 -7.20 9.00
N ALA A 69 -0.24 -6.78 9.91
CA ALA A 69 -1.59 -7.34 10.06
C ALA A 69 -2.43 -7.12 8.80
N LEU A 70 -2.39 -5.90 8.23
CA LEU A 70 -3.11 -5.58 7.01
C LEU A 70 -2.51 -6.28 5.78
N ARG A 71 -1.19 -6.33 5.67
CA ARG A 71 -0.50 -7.04 4.56
C ARG A 71 -0.87 -8.52 4.55
N THR A 72 -0.88 -9.16 5.71
CA THR A 72 -1.29 -10.56 5.87
C THR A 72 -2.76 -10.74 5.47
N GLU A 73 -3.65 -9.88 5.93
CA GLU A 73 -5.08 -9.94 5.57
C GLU A 73 -5.30 -9.81 4.06
N VAL A 74 -4.64 -8.84 3.42
CA VAL A 74 -4.73 -8.65 1.96
C VAL A 74 -4.18 -9.87 1.21
N ALA A 75 -3.04 -10.41 1.64
CA ALA A 75 -2.45 -11.60 1.05
C ALA A 75 -3.36 -12.83 1.18
N MET A 76 -3.96 -13.03 2.36
CA MET A 76 -4.92 -14.12 2.59
C MET A 76 -6.18 -13.97 1.75
N ASN A 77 -6.71 -12.75 1.60
CA ASN A 77 -7.88 -12.49 0.76
C ASN A 77 -7.60 -12.81 -0.72
N ILE A 78 -6.43 -12.43 -1.22
CA ILE A 78 -6.00 -12.77 -2.59
C ILE A 78 -5.82 -14.30 -2.73
N LYS A 79 -5.16 -14.94 -1.78
CA LYS A 79 -4.97 -16.39 -1.77
C LYS A 79 -6.32 -17.12 -1.80
N ARG A 80 -7.26 -16.70 -0.94
CA ARG A 80 -8.62 -17.27 -0.93
C ARG A 80 -9.29 -17.19 -2.30
N LEU A 81 -9.21 -16.05 -3.00
CA LEU A 81 -9.77 -15.90 -4.34
C LEU A 81 -9.12 -16.88 -5.35
N MET A 82 -7.82 -17.12 -5.21
CA MET A 82 -7.08 -18.07 -6.06
C MET A 82 -7.46 -19.52 -5.75
N ASP A 83 -7.63 -19.87 -4.48
CA ASP A 83 -7.98 -21.22 -4.03
C ASP A 83 -9.41 -21.61 -4.46
N ILE A 84 -10.35 -20.68 -4.37
CA ILE A 84 -11.73 -20.84 -4.87
C ILE A 84 -11.78 -20.99 -6.41
N GLY A 85 -10.72 -20.63 -7.13
CA GLY A 85 -10.71 -20.67 -8.61
C GLY A 85 -11.52 -19.56 -9.27
N SER A 86 -11.84 -18.47 -8.55
CA SER A 86 -12.63 -17.36 -9.09
C SER A 86 -11.95 -16.68 -10.28
N TYR A 87 -12.72 -15.98 -11.12
CA TYR A 87 -12.16 -15.17 -12.21
C TYR A 87 -11.11 -14.19 -11.71
N ARG A 88 -11.38 -13.46 -10.62
CA ARG A 88 -10.43 -12.54 -9.99
C ARG A 88 -9.17 -13.25 -9.51
N GLY A 89 -9.30 -14.43 -8.90
CA GLY A 89 -8.18 -15.25 -8.46
C GLY A 89 -7.31 -15.72 -9.64
N THR A 90 -7.91 -16.15 -10.73
CA THR A 90 -7.20 -16.49 -11.96
C THR A 90 -6.43 -15.31 -12.54
N ARG A 91 -7.01 -14.09 -12.50
CA ARG A 91 -6.34 -12.87 -12.93
C ARG A 91 -5.15 -12.53 -12.04
N HIS A 92 -5.29 -12.68 -10.71
CA HIS A 92 -4.18 -12.50 -9.77
C HIS A 92 -3.05 -13.50 -10.05
N ARG A 93 -3.36 -14.78 -10.26
CA ARG A 93 -2.37 -15.83 -10.57
C ARG A 93 -1.60 -15.54 -11.85
N ARG A 94 -2.26 -14.96 -12.86
CA ARG A 94 -1.64 -14.61 -14.14
C ARG A 94 -0.96 -13.22 -14.15
N GLY A 95 -0.99 -12.47 -13.06
CA GLY A 95 -0.44 -11.11 -13.00
C GLY A 95 -1.15 -10.13 -13.94
N LEU A 96 -2.46 -10.30 -14.14
CA LEU A 96 -3.27 -9.48 -15.04
C LEU A 96 -4.22 -8.56 -14.25
N PRO A 97 -4.71 -7.47 -14.85
CA PRO A 97 -5.73 -6.62 -14.24
C PRO A 97 -6.96 -7.42 -13.82
N VAL A 98 -7.47 -7.16 -12.61
CA VAL A 98 -8.58 -7.94 -12.00
C VAL A 98 -9.93 -7.22 -12.03
N ARG A 99 -9.95 -5.94 -12.39
CA ARG A 99 -11.15 -5.08 -12.38
C ARG A 99 -11.74 -4.83 -13.78
N GLY A 100 -11.60 -5.78 -14.71
CA GLY A 100 -12.17 -5.68 -16.05
C GLY A 100 -11.45 -4.74 -17.00
N GLN A 101 -10.27 -4.22 -16.67
CA GLN A 101 -9.51 -3.36 -17.57
C GLN A 101 -9.11 -4.11 -18.84
N ARG A 102 -9.14 -3.37 -19.96
CA ARG A 102 -8.71 -3.87 -21.27
C ARG A 102 -7.25 -4.32 -21.24
N THR A 103 -6.96 -5.48 -21.82
CA THR A 103 -5.61 -6.05 -21.84
C THR A 103 -5.00 -6.19 -23.23
N HIS A 104 -5.79 -6.00 -24.29
CA HIS A 104 -5.31 -6.09 -25.67
C HIS A 104 -4.22 -5.04 -25.96
N THR A 105 -4.41 -3.80 -25.52
CA THR A 105 -3.49 -2.69 -25.78
C THR A 105 -2.59 -2.41 -24.58
N ASN A 106 -3.04 -1.78 -23.55
CA ASN A 106 -2.28 -1.24 -22.42
C ASN A 106 -2.07 -2.27 -21.28
N ALA A 107 -2.39 -1.92 -20.05
CA ALA A 107 -2.21 -2.74 -18.84
C ALA A 107 -0.74 -3.05 -18.49
N ARG A 108 0.17 -2.14 -18.84
CA ARG A 108 1.61 -2.34 -18.67
C ARG A 108 2.04 -2.42 -17.22
N THR A 109 1.36 -1.73 -16.30
CA THR A 109 1.64 -1.79 -14.86
C THR A 109 1.60 -3.23 -14.33
N LYS A 110 0.64 -4.04 -14.79
CA LYS A 110 0.52 -5.45 -14.37
C LYS A 110 1.32 -6.41 -15.26
N LYS A 111 1.37 -6.17 -16.58
CA LYS A 111 2.09 -7.02 -17.53
C LYS A 111 3.60 -6.80 -17.54
N GLY A 112 4.07 -5.68 -17.01
CA GLY A 112 5.46 -5.26 -17.12
C GLY A 112 5.83 -4.63 -18.47
N PRO A 113 7.09 -4.24 -18.68
CA PRO A 113 7.57 -3.65 -19.94
C PRO A 113 7.35 -4.58 -21.12
N ARG A 114 7.28 -4.00 -22.31
CA ARG A 114 7.18 -4.78 -23.56
C ARG A 114 8.48 -5.55 -23.76
N ARG A 115 8.37 -6.86 -23.95
CA ARG A 115 9.52 -7.69 -24.32
C ARG A 115 9.59 -7.76 -25.84
N ALA A 116 10.75 -7.46 -26.43
CA ALA A 116 11.01 -7.69 -27.83
C ALA A 116 11.01 -9.21 -28.07
N ILE A 117 10.28 -9.66 -29.07
CA ILE A 117 10.39 -11.03 -29.57
C ILE A 117 11.61 -11.04 -30.48
N ALA A 118 12.62 -11.87 -30.15
CA ALA A 118 13.78 -12.04 -31.01
C ALA A 118 13.29 -12.39 -32.43
N GLY A 119 13.73 -11.61 -33.41
CA GLY A 119 13.33 -11.82 -34.80
C GLY A 119 13.66 -13.24 -35.25
N LYS A 120 12.76 -13.87 -36.00
CA LYS A 120 13.07 -15.13 -36.69
C LYS A 120 14.33 -14.88 -37.54
N LYS A 121 15.38 -15.66 -37.38
CA LYS A 121 16.53 -15.67 -38.30
C LYS A 121 15.96 -15.76 -39.72
N LYS A 122 16.17 -14.75 -40.53
CA LYS A 122 15.85 -14.84 -41.96
C LYS A 122 16.62 -16.04 -42.51
N ALA A 123 15.91 -16.98 -43.12
CA ALA A 123 16.55 -18.08 -43.84
C ALA A 123 17.54 -17.49 -44.83
N VAL A 124 18.79 -17.94 -44.79
CA VAL A 124 19.81 -17.57 -45.76
C VAL A 124 19.27 -18.09 -47.12
N LYS A 125 18.96 -17.17 -48.02
CA LYS A 125 18.70 -17.59 -49.41
C LYS A 125 19.97 -18.20 -49.96
N LYS A 126 19.90 -19.49 -50.30
CA LYS A 126 20.94 -20.13 -51.13
C LYS A 126 20.87 -19.54 -52.52
#